data_bccf067711ce8fe5f1d224a28a7e6850
#
_entry.id   bccf067711ce8fe5f1d224a28a7e6850
#
_cell.length_a   1.000
_cell.length_b   1.000
_cell.length_c   1.000
_cell.angle_alpha   90.00
_cell.angle_beta   90.00
_cell.angle_gamma   90.00
#
_symmetry.space_group_name_H-M   'P 1'
#
loop_
_entity.id
_entity.type
_entity.pdbx_description
1 polymer ?
#
loop_
_entity_poly.entity_id
_entity_poly.type
_entity_poly.pdbx_seq_one_letter_code
_entity_poly.pdbx_strand_id
1 'polypeptide(L)'
;NDVVSVGIGTPGSVNKKNGVIEYANNLAFDNVPARDILESRLKKTIYLDNDANCAALGEAKAGAGKGVNSFVSITLGTGVGSGIVIDGKIVTGVNDAAGEMGHMVIVADGEPCTCGRRGCWESYSSATALIRQTKDAMRHDPYTAMWDLVGNDISRVNGRTSFDAMRAGDETAKKVVNQYIFYLAAGITNVVNALQPDMICIGGGIGHEKENLLVPLRKMVERERYSIHAKVQTQIISAELGNDAGLIGAALLDR
;
A
#
# COMPACT_ATOMS: atom_id res chain seq x y z
N ASN A 1 20.62 16.44 -25.06
CA ASN A 1 20.77 15.20 -24.23
C ASN A 1 20.89 15.55 -22.76
N ASP A 2 19.80 16.00 -22.20
CA ASP A 2 19.74 16.57 -20.85
C ASP A 2 19.47 15.53 -19.75
N VAL A 3 19.29 14.25 -20.13
CA VAL A 3 19.11 13.15 -19.18
C VAL A 3 20.47 12.72 -18.64
N VAL A 4 20.70 12.90 -17.34
CA VAL A 4 21.96 12.55 -16.65
C VAL A 4 21.92 11.18 -15.99
N SER A 5 20.75 10.76 -15.53
CA SER A 5 20.53 9.47 -14.85
C SER A 5 19.12 8.94 -15.13
N VAL A 6 18.90 7.67 -14.84
CA VAL A 6 17.59 7.01 -14.93
C VAL A 6 17.29 6.30 -13.61
N GLY A 7 16.17 6.63 -13.00
CA GLY A 7 15.65 5.92 -11.83
C GLY A 7 14.58 4.90 -12.23
N ILE A 8 14.56 3.76 -11.56
CA ILE A 8 13.66 2.65 -11.86
C ILE A 8 13.10 2.09 -10.55
N GLY A 9 11.78 2.07 -10.46
CA GLY A 9 11.04 1.31 -9.45
C GLY A 9 10.69 -0.07 -9.98
N THR A 10 10.98 -1.11 -9.22
CA THR A 10 10.67 -2.50 -9.60
C THR A 10 10.00 -3.23 -8.44
N PRO A 11 9.06 -4.14 -8.70
CA PRO A 11 8.56 -5.01 -7.64
C PRO A 11 9.66 -5.93 -7.13
N GLY A 12 9.53 -6.38 -5.87
CA GLY A 12 10.45 -7.32 -5.24
C GLY A 12 11.62 -6.67 -4.49
N SER A 13 12.59 -7.50 -4.12
CA SER A 13 13.79 -7.07 -3.37
C SER A 13 14.85 -6.53 -4.31
N VAL A 14 15.37 -5.35 -4.00
CA VAL A 14 16.42 -4.68 -4.76
C VAL A 14 17.62 -4.43 -3.87
N ASN A 15 18.74 -5.02 -4.20
CA ASN A 15 20.04 -4.69 -3.59
C ASN A 15 20.59 -3.43 -4.24
N LYS A 16 20.38 -2.29 -3.61
CA LYS A 16 20.76 -0.97 -4.14
C LYS A 16 22.27 -0.81 -4.30
N LYS A 17 23.04 -1.38 -3.38
CA LYS A 17 24.51 -1.29 -3.41
C LYS A 17 25.07 -1.94 -4.67
N ASN A 18 24.58 -3.12 -5.00
CA ASN A 18 25.08 -3.90 -6.13
C ASN A 18 24.29 -3.67 -7.43
N GLY A 19 23.11 -3.00 -7.36
CA GLY A 19 22.25 -2.78 -8.52
C GLY A 19 21.58 -4.04 -9.04
N VAL A 20 21.29 -4.99 -8.14
CA VAL A 20 20.72 -6.31 -8.44
C VAL A 20 19.27 -6.37 -7.99
N ILE A 21 18.37 -6.85 -8.84
CA ILE A 21 17.05 -7.28 -8.44
C ILE A 21 17.19 -8.72 -7.94
N GLU A 22 17.18 -8.90 -6.61
CA GLU A 22 17.43 -10.20 -6.00
C GLU A 22 16.29 -11.18 -6.26
N TYR A 23 15.06 -10.70 -6.13
CA TYR A 23 13.86 -11.50 -6.33
C TYR A 23 12.64 -10.63 -6.62
N ALA A 24 11.77 -11.09 -7.52
CA ALA A 24 10.44 -10.51 -7.71
C ALA A 24 9.39 -11.60 -7.90
N ASN A 25 8.39 -11.63 -7.03
CA ASN A 25 7.38 -12.71 -6.97
C ASN A 25 6.50 -12.78 -8.22
N ASN A 26 6.24 -11.67 -8.87
CA ASN A 26 5.34 -11.53 -10.02
C ASN A 26 6.07 -11.36 -11.37
N LEU A 27 7.38 -11.27 -11.34
CA LEU A 27 8.26 -11.22 -12.50
C LEU A 27 9.29 -12.33 -12.33
N ALA A 28 9.68 -12.96 -13.41
CA ALA A 28 10.69 -14.04 -13.37
C ALA A 28 12.11 -13.46 -13.14
N PHE A 29 12.28 -12.63 -12.12
CA PHE A 29 13.56 -12.05 -11.73
C PHE A 29 14.14 -12.86 -10.56
N ASP A 30 15.38 -13.29 -10.75
CA ASP A 30 16.20 -13.98 -9.78
C ASP A 30 17.65 -13.54 -9.98
N ASN A 31 18.19 -12.76 -9.04
CA ASN A 31 19.56 -12.23 -9.08
C ASN A 31 19.92 -11.52 -10.39
N VAL A 32 19.04 -10.66 -10.91
CA VAL A 32 19.23 -9.94 -12.17
C VAL A 32 20.13 -8.73 -11.93
N PRO A 33 21.33 -8.61 -12.55
CA PRO A 33 22.24 -7.46 -12.45
C PRO A 33 21.71 -6.29 -13.31
N ALA A 34 20.56 -5.74 -12.90
CA ALA A 34 19.78 -4.79 -13.69
C ALA A 34 20.54 -3.48 -13.95
N ARG A 35 21.32 -2.98 -12.97
CA ARG A 35 22.14 -1.78 -13.15
C ARG A 35 23.15 -1.98 -14.27
N ASP A 36 23.98 -3.01 -14.22
CA ASP A 36 25.03 -3.26 -15.19
C ASP A 36 24.48 -3.43 -16.60
N ILE A 37 23.38 -4.20 -16.72
CA ILE A 37 22.70 -4.43 -18.00
C ILE A 37 22.21 -3.10 -18.59
N LEU A 38 21.57 -2.26 -17.79
CA LEU A 38 20.98 -1.02 -18.26
C LEU A 38 22.02 0.07 -18.51
N GLU A 39 23.05 0.22 -17.66
CA GLU A 39 24.14 1.16 -17.86
C GLU A 39 24.95 0.84 -19.12
N SER A 40 25.18 -0.46 -19.39
CA SER A 40 25.85 -0.89 -20.60
C SER A 40 25.13 -0.46 -21.89
N ARG A 41 23.78 -0.47 -21.84
CA ARG A 41 22.90 -0.15 -22.99
C ARG A 41 22.61 1.35 -23.11
N LEU A 42 22.30 2.00 -22.00
CA LEU A 42 21.80 3.39 -21.99
C LEU A 42 22.95 4.41 -21.87
N LYS A 43 24.11 3.97 -21.40
CA LYS A 43 25.28 4.86 -21.11
C LYS A 43 24.88 5.99 -20.15
N LYS A 44 24.08 5.68 -19.16
CA LYS A 44 23.58 6.58 -18.12
C LYS A 44 23.67 5.88 -16.76
N THR A 45 23.83 6.66 -15.70
CA THR A 45 23.77 6.14 -14.33
C THR A 45 22.37 5.63 -14.03
N ILE A 46 22.27 4.43 -13.49
CA ILE A 46 21.00 3.77 -13.15
C ILE A 46 20.85 3.67 -11.64
N TYR A 47 19.71 4.15 -11.15
CA TYR A 47 19.26 3.98 -9.76
C TYR A 47 18.08 3.04 -9.72
N LEU A 48 18.09 2.10 -8.76
CA LEU A 48 17.07 1.10 -8.59
C LEU A 48 16.51 1.16 -7.16
N ASP A 49 15.20 1.04 -7.03
CA ASP A 49 14.55 0.83 -5.75
C ASP A 49 13.28 -0.03 -5.94
N ASN A 50 12.68 -0.46 -4.83
CA ASN A 50 11.37 -1.08 -4.83
C ASN A 50 10.30 -0.06 -5.30
N ASP A 51 9.25 -0.54 -6.00
CA ASP A 51 8.19 0.29 -6.56
C ASP A 51 7.37 1.04 -5.50
N ALA A 52 7.09 0.41 -4.35
CA ALA A 52 6.40 1.06 -3.23
C ALA A 52 7.28 2.11 -2.55
N ASN A 53 8.59 1.88 -2.45
CA ASN A 53 9.55 2.87 -2.00
C ASN A 53 9.60 4.08 -2.92
N CYS A 54 9.62 3.85 -4.23
CA CYS A 54 9.54 4.94 -5.22
C CYS A 54 8.24 5.73 -5.07
N ALA A 55 7.10 5.05 -4.93
CA ALA A 55 5.82 5.73 -4.74
C ALA A 55 5.81 6.55 -3.43
N ALA A 56 6.37 6.02 -2.35
CA ALA A 56 6.49 6.74 -1.09
C ALA A 56 7.39 7.98 -1.22
N LEU A 57 8.51 7.88 -1.91
CA LEU A 57 9.40 9.03 -2.16
C LEU A 57 8.71 10.09 -3.02
N GLY A 58 8.00 9.67 -4.06
CA GLY A 58 7.22 10.57 -4.92
C GLY A 58 6.20 11.38 -4.14
N GLU A 59 5.34 10.69 -3.37
CA GLU A 59 4.33 11.34 -2.52
C GLU A 59 4.97 12.22 -1.43
N ALA A 60 6.07 11.79 -0.81
CA ALA A 60 6.76 12.56 0.22
C ALA A 60 7.38 13.85 -0.32
N LYS A 61 7.94 13.83 -1.52
CA LYS A 61 8.68 14.97 -2.11
C LYS A 61 7.83 15.88 -2.97
N ALA A 62 6.86 15.35 -3.71
CA ALA A 62 6.11 16.07 -4.72
C ALA A 62 4.58 16.01 -4.55
N GLY A 63 4.08 15.10 -3.73
CA GLY A 63 2.66 14.90 -3.48
C GLY A 63 2.22 15.27 -2.08
N ALA A 64 1.35 14.42 -1.52
CA ALA A 64 0.67 14.60 -0.25
C ALA A 64 1.58 14.84 0.96
N GLY A 65 2.80 14.27 0.96
CA GLY A 65 3.79 14.39 2.03
C GLY A 65 4.72 15.60 1.93
N LYS A 66 4.48 16.51 1.00
CA LYS A 66 5.37 17.65 0.80
C LYS A 66 5.45 18.54 2.05
N GLY A 67 6.66 18.69 2.57
CA GLY A 67 6.96 19.58 3.73
C GLY A 67 6.88 18.90 5.09
N VAL A 68 6.64 17.57 5.17
CA VAL A 68 6.74 16.82 6.43
C VAL A 68 8.09 16.09 6.54
N ASN A 69 8.54 15.83 7.77
CA ASN A 69 9.83 15.17 8.02
C ASN A 69 9.72 13.64 7.98
N SER A 70 8.64 13.09 8.51
CA SER A 70 8.39 11.65 8.57
C SER A 70 7.08 11.28 7.88
N PHE A 71 7.18 10.40 6.92
CA PHE A 71 6.08 10.06 6.02
C PHE A 71 6.03 8.55 5.78
N VAL A 72 4.83 8.00 5.80
CA VAL A 72 4.59 6.59 5.42
C VAL A 72 3.54 6.55 4.31
N SER A 73 3.86 5.89 3.21
CA SER A 73 2.90 5.59 2.16
C SER A 73 2.41 4.16 2.31
N ILE A 74 1.09 3.98 2.22
CA ILE A 74 0.43 2.66 2.19
C ILE A 74 -0.36 2.58 0.89
N THR A 75 -0.06 1.59 0.08
CA THR A 75 -0.73 1.38 -1.21
C THR A 75 -1.65 0.16 -1.13
N LEU A 76 -2.96 0.40 -1.27
CA LEU A 76 -4.01 -0.63 -1.23
C LEU A 76 -4.35 -1.08 -2.66
N GLY A 77 -3.58 -2.03 -3.17
CA GLY A 77 -3.71 -2.65 -4.49
C GLY A 77 -3.95 -4.15 -4.40
N THR A 78 -3.41 -4.91 -5.35
CA THR A 78 -3.43 -6.40 -5.32
C THR A 78 -2.90 -6.93 -3.99
N GLY A 79 -1.84 -6.29 -3.46
CA GLY A 79 -1.31 -6.46 -2.11
C GLY A 79 -1.44 -5.18 -1.29
N VAL A 80 -0.72 -5.14 -0.16
CA VAL A 80 -0.50 -3.94 0.66
C VAL A 80 0.98 -3.57 0.58
N GLY A 81 1.28 -2.63 -0.31
CA GLY A 81 2.62 -2.04 -0.41
C GLY A 81 2.81 -0.91 0.60
N SER A 82 4.04 -0.68 0.99
CA SER A 82 4.37 0.44 1.87
C SER A 82 5.80 0.92 1.68
N GLY A 83 6.02 2.19 1.99
CA GLY A 83 7.34 2.80 2.02
C GLY A 83 7.42 3.86 3.11
N ILE A 84 8.59 3.97 3.73
CA ILE A 84 8.86 4.85 4.86
C ILE A 84 9.89 5.89 4.41
N VAL A 85 9.59 7.17 4.62
CA VAL A 85 10.50 8.28 4.35
C VAL A 85 10.70 9.06 5.63
N ILE A 86 11.95 9.21 6.08
CA ILE A 86 12.33 9.99 7.26
C ILE A 86 13.42 10.97 6.82
N ASP A 87 13.27 12.24 7.19
CA ASP A 87 14.18 13.33 6.79
C ASP A 87 14.46 13.35 5.27
N GLY A 88 13.41 13.04 4.50
CA GLY A 88 13.47 13.01 3.05
C GLY A 88 14.22 11.83 2.44
N LYS A 89 14.54 10.81 3.23
CA LYS A 89 15.23 9.59 2.80
C LYS A 89 14.37 8.35 3.01
N ILE A 90 14.39 7.44 2.04
CA ILE A 90 13.73 6.14 2.16
C ILE A 90 14.45 5.31 3.23
N VAL A 91 13.68 4.71 4.12
CA VAL A 91 14.18 3.74 5.10
C VAL A 91 14.22 2.37 4.44
N THR A 92 15.41 1.85 4.20
CA THR A 92 15.61 0.61 3.44
C THR A 92 16.03 -0.59 4.31
N GLY A 93 16.52 -0.32 5.52
CA GLY A 93 17.00 -1.38 6.42
C GLY A 93 18.36 -1.94 6.00
N VAL A 94 18.74 -3.06 6.63
CA VAL A 94 20.07 -3.65 6.47
C VAL A 94 20.28 -4.37 5.13
N ASN A 95 19.18 -4.80 4.52
CA ASN A 95 19.16 -5.59 3.28
C ASN A 95 18.21 -5.01 2.21
N ASP A 96 17.96 -3.71 2.28
CA ASP A 96 17.08 -2.96 1.39
C ASP A 96 15.60 -3.43 1.33
N ALA A 97 15.15 -4.24 2.31
CA ALA A 97 13.79 -4.79 2.38
C ALA A 97 12.98 -4.26 3.57
N ALA A 98 13.34 -3.10 4.14
CA ALA A 98 12.51 -2.47 5.16
C ALA A 98 11.23 -1.89 4.55
N GLY A 99 10.19 -1.78 5.36
CA GLY A 99 8.93 -1.21 4.91
C GLY A 99 7.91 -2.23 4.43
N GLU A 100 8.17 -3.52 4.50
CA GLU A 100 7.23 -4.60 4.13
C GLU A 100 6.09 -4.75 5.15
N MET A 101 5.37 -3.63 5.40
CA MET A 101 4.34 -3.57 6.46
C MET A 101 3.11 -4.44 6.16
N GLY A 102 2.81 -4.67 4.87
CA GLY A 102 1.75 -5.59 4.46
C GLY A 102 1.92 -7.00 5.01
N HIS A 103 3.16 -7.38 5.34
CA HIS A 103 3.49 -8.69 5.90
C HIS A 103 3.61 -8.71 7.44
N MET A 104 3.28 -7.60 8.12
CA MET A 104 3.09 -7.64 9.58
C MET A 104 1.87 -8.49 9.92
N VAL A 105 2.02 -9.38 10.92
CA VAL A 105 0.90 -10.21 11.39
C VAL A 105 -0.01 -9.37 12.27
N ILE A 106 -1.28 -9.23 11.87
CA ILE A 106 -2.34 -8.56 12.65
C ILE A 106 -3.32 -9.55 13.29
N VAL A 107 -3.35 -10.78 12.78
CA VAL A 107 -4.16 -11.88 13.34
C VAL A 107 -3.27 -13.12 13.44
N ALA A 108 -2.88 -13.48 14.66
CA ALA A 108 -2.08 -14.69 14.86
C ALA A 108 -2.84 -15.91 14.30
N ASP A 109 -2.13 -16.76 13.55
CA ASP A 109 -2.70 -17.96 12.91
C ASP A 109 -3.89 -17.71 11.96
N GLY A 110 -4.04 -16.47 11.49
CA GLY A 110 -5.14 -16.04 10.64
C GLY A 110 -5.05 -16.55 9.20
N GLU A 111 -5.57 -15.74 8.26
CA GLU A 111 -5.61 -16.06 6.82
C GLU A 111 -4.23 -16.34 6.24
N PRO A 112 -4.11 -17.30 5.31
CA PRO A 112 -2.85 -17.55 4.62
C PRO A 112 -2.43 -16.32 3.80
N CYS A 113 -1.12 -16.09 3.71
CA CYS A 113 -0.52 -15.04 2.90
C CYS A 113 0.40 -15.65 1.83
N THR A 114 0.51 -14.97 0.69
CA THR A 114 1.38 -15.35 -0.43
C THR A 114 2.86 -15.43 -0.06
N CYS A 115 3.28 -14.72 1.01
CA CYS A 115 4.65 -14.81 1.56
C CYS A 115 4.95 -16.10 2.34
N GLY A 116 4.00 -17.04 2.41
CA GLY A 116 4.13 -18.30 3.14
C GLY A 116 3.75 -18.24 4.63
N ARG A 117 3.50 -17.05 5.18
CA ARG A 117 3.05 -16.83 6.57
C ARG A 117 1.52 -16.83 6.66
N ARG A 118 1.01 -16.70 7.89
CA ARG A 118 -0.42 -16.54 8.16
C ARG A 118 -0.68 -15.26 8.94
N GLY A 119 -1.84 -14.64 8.70
CA GLY A 119 -2.29 -13.50 9.47
C GLY A 119 -1.70 -12.16 9.09
N CYS A 120 -0.99 -12.07 7.96
CA CYS A 120 -0.43 -10.83 7.44
C CYS A 120 -1.52 -9.78 7.17
N TRP A 121 -1.21 -8.53 7.42
CA TRP A 121 -2.13 -7.40 7.18
C TRP A 121 -2.67 -7.38 5.75
N GLU A 122 -1.84 -7.68 4.76
CA GLU A 122 -2.21 -7.80 3.35
C GLU A 122 -3.38 -8.76 3.12
N SER A 123 -3.40 -9.90 3.81
CA SER A 123 -4.46 -10.90 3.68
C SER A 123 -5.84 -10.42 4.15
N TYR A 124 -5.90 -9.26 4.81
CA TYR A 124 -7.14 -8.65 5.30
C TYR A 124 -7.45 -7.30 4.66
N SER A 125 -6.44 -6.56 4.20
CA SER A 125 -6.54 -5.14 3.85
C SER A 125 -6.10 -4.81 2.42
N SER A 126 -5.74 -5.80 1.59
CA SER A 126 -5.54 -5.60 0.15
C SER A 126 -6.87 -5.52 -0.61
N ALA A 127 -6.85 -5.05 -1.85
CA ALA A 127 -8.00 -5.14 -2.75
C ALA A 127 -8.41 -6.60 -3.00
N THR A 128 -7.42 -7.51 -3.11
CA THR A 128 -7.66 -8.96 -3.24
C THR A 128 -8.40 -9.50 -2.02
N ALA A 129 -8.02 -9.06 -0.82
CA ALA A 129 -8.70 -9.44 0.41
C ALA A 129 -10.13 -8.91 0.47
N LEU A 130 -10.36 -7.66 0.07
CA LEU A 130 -11.71 -7.07 0.00
C LEU A 130 -12.60 -7.83 -0.99
N ILE A 131 -12.08 -8.16 -2.18
CA ILE A 131 -12.82 -8.96 -3.17
C ILE A 131 -13.19 -10.33 -2.60
N ARG A 132 -12.28 -11.00 -1.92
CA ARG A 132 -12.55 -12.29 -1.25
C ARG A 132 -13.65 -12.14 -0.20
N GLN A 133 -13.50 -11.19 0.72
CA GLN A 133 -14.50 -10.91 1.77
C GLN A 133 -15.88 -10.58 1.18
N THR A 134 -15.92 -9.80 0.10
CA THR A 134 -17.15 -9.46 -0.62
C THR A 134 -17.81 -10.71 -1.20
N LYS A 135 -17.03 -11.55 -1.90
CA LYS A 135 -17.54 -12.82 -2.46
C LYS A 135 -18.07 -13.78 -1.39
N ASP A 136 -17.37 -13.84 -0.26
CA ASP A 136 -17.80 -14.70 0.85
C ASP A 136 -19.11 -14.19 1.48
N ALA A 137 -19.26 -12.88 1.67
CA ALA A 137 -20.51 -12.29 2.14
C ALA A 137 -21.68 -12.53 1.17
N MET A 138 -21.44 -12.37 -0.13
CA MET A 138 -22.46 -12.65 -1.16
C MET A 138 -22.92 -14.11 -1.17
N ARG A 139 -22.04 -15.07 -0.95
CA ARG A 139 -22.40 -16.50 -0.85
C ARG A 139 -23.31 -16.80 0.35
N HIS A 140 -23.17 -16.02 1.44
CA HIS A 140 -23.97 -16.17 2.65
C HIS A 140 -25.27 -15.35 2.64
N ASP A 141 -25.37 -14.37 1.74
CA ASP A 141 -26.56 -13.54 1.58
C ASP A 141 -26.97 -13.46 0.11
N PRO A 142 -27.95 -14.30 -0.31
CA PRO A 142 -28.43 -14.31 -1.69
C PRO A 142 -29.27 -13.07 -2.06
N TYR A 143 -29.63 -12.22 -1.07
CA TYR A 143 -30.48 -11.05 -1.28
C TYR A 143 -29.72 -9.73 -1.27
N THR A 144 -28.41 -9.75 -1.06
CA THR A 144 -27.61 -8.53 -1.11
C THR A 144 -27.63 -7.91 -2.50
N ALA A 145 -27.75 -6.58 -2.56
CA ALA A 145 -27.71 -5.81 -3.82
C ALA A 145 -26.38 -5.96 -4.58
N MET A 146 -25.35 -6.49 -3.95
CA MET A 146 -24.07 -6.78 -4.60
C MET A 146 -24.23 -7.75 -5.79
N TRP A 147 -25.21 -8.66 -5.75
CA TRP A 147 -25.49 -9.57 -6.87
C TRP A 147 -25.93 -8.82 -8.12
N ASP A 148 -26.80 -7.84 -7.97
CA ASP A 148 -27.30 -7.03 -9.10
C ASP A 148 -26.17 -6.21 -9.71
N LEU A 149 -25.28 -5.63 -8.89
CA LEU A 149 -24.12 -4.85 -9.35
C LEU A 149 -23.15 -5.66 -10.22
N VAL A 150 -23.07 -6.96 -10.02
CA VAL A 150 -22.19 -7.84 -10.81
C VAL A 150 -22.95 -8.65 -11.86
N GLY A 151 -24.27 -8.41 -12.04
CA GLY A 151 -25.12 -9.12 -12.99
C GLY A 151 -25.25 -10.61 -12.68
N ASN A 152 -25.34 -10.95 -11.40
CA ASN A 152 -25.40 -12.32 -10.85
C ASN A 152 -24.17 -13.20 -11.19
N ASP A 153 -23.05 -12.57 -11.57
CA ASP A 153 -21.79 -13.25 -11.84
C ASP A 153 -20.73 -12.88 -10.79
N ILE A 154 -20.50 -13.78 -9.82
CA ILE A 154 -19.55 -13.57 -8.71
C ILE A 154 -18.10 -13.38 -9.20
N SER A 155 -17.77 -13.80 -10.43
CA SER A 155 -16.44 -13.58 -10.99
C SER A 155 -16.15 -12.10 -11.26
N ARG A 156 -17.18 -11.29 -11.47
CA ARG A 156 -17.12 -9.85 -11.76
C ARG A 156 -16.97 -8.97 -10.51
N VAL A 157 -17.00 -9.55 -9.32
CA VAL A 157 -16.75 -8.81 -8.06
C VAL A 157 -15.37 -8.19 -8.10
N ASN A 158 -15.31 -6.91 -7.79
CA ASN A 158 -14.09 -6.09 -7.75
C ASN A 158 -14.04 -5.23 -6.49
N GLY A 159 -12.96 -4.43 -6.34
CA GLY A 159 -12.74 -3.61 -5.14
C GLY A 159 -13.78 -2.51 -4.88
N ARG A 160 -14.67 -2.21 -5.84
CA ARG A 160 -15.75 -1.22 -5.67
C ARG A 160 -17.07 -1.85 -5.26
N THR A 161 -17.29 -3.13 -5.56
CA THR A 161 -18.60 -3.79 -5.43
C THR A 161 -19.24 -3.58 -4.05
N SER A 162 -18.50 -3.83 -2.96
CA SER A 162 -19.03 -3.64 -1.60
C SER A 162 -19.21 -2.17 -1.23
N PHE A 163 -18.33 -1.27 -1.68
CA PHE A 163 -18.47 0.17 -1.44
C PHE A 163 -19.69 0.74 -2.19
N ASP A 164 -19.90 0.34 -3.46
CA ASP A 164 -21.03 0.79 -4.26
C ASP A 164 -22.36 0.33 -3.64
N ALA A 165 -22.47 -0.94 -3.24
CA ALA A 165 -23.64 -1.48 -2.57
C ALA A 165 -23.89 -0.83 -1.20
N MET A 166 -22.84 -0.58 -0.42
CA MET A 166 -22.93 0.14 0.85
C MET A 166 -23.51 1.56 0.63
N ARG A 167 -23.05 2.29 -0.38
CA ARG A 167 -23.59 3.61 -0.74
C ARG A 167 -25.07 3.56 -1.14
N ALA A 168 -25.50 2.45 -1.72
CA ALA A 168 -26.91 2.19 -2.04
C ALA A 168 -27.75 1.72 -0.83
N GLY A 169 -27.15 1.57 0.34
CA GLY A 169 -27.84 1.19 1.58
C GLY A 169 -27.86 -0.29 1.89
N ASP A 170 -27.06 -1.12 1.19
CA ASP A 170 -27.00 -2.56 1.47
C ASP A 170 -26.27 -2.85 2.79
N GLU A 171 -26.96 -3.50 3.73
CA GLU A 171 -26.44 -3.77 5.07
C GLU A 171 -25.35 -4.87 5.07
N THR A 172 -25.41 -5.82 4.15
CA THR A 172 -24.38 -6.86 4.03
C THR A 172 -23.08 -6.27 3.48
N ALA A 173 -23.16 -5.43 2.46
CA ALA A 173 -22.02 -4.69 1.95
C ALA A 173 -21.40 -3.76 3.00
N LYS A 174 -22.24 -3.10 3.79
CA LYS A 174 -21.79 -2.25 4.90
C LYS A 174 -21.01 -3.03 5.97
N LYS A 175 -21.44 -4.26 6.28
CA LYS A 175 -20.68 -5.14 7.19
C LYS A 175 -19.31 -5.50 6.60
N VAL A 176 -19.25 -5.82 5.30
CA VAL A 176 -17.99 -6.12 4.60
C VAL A 176 -17.03 -4.94 4.66
N VAL A 177 -17.50 -3.73 4.30
CA VAL A 177 -16.68 -2.52 4.32
C VAL A 177 -16.21 -2.18 5.72
N ASN A 178 -17.08 -2.27 6.72
CA ASN A 178 -16.70 -2.00 8.12
C ASN A 178 -15.65 -2.99 8.63
N GLN A 179 -15.77 -4.27 8.29
CA GLN A 179 -14.79 -5.30 8.65
C GLN A 179 -13.44 -5.06 7.96
N TYR A 180 -13.46 -4.68 6.69
CA TYR A 180 -12.26 -4.30 5.94
C TYR A 180 -11.56 -3.11 6.59
N ILE A 181 -12.30 -2.04 6.91
CA ILE A 181 -11.76 -0.84 7.57
C ILE A 181 -11.22 -1.17 8.96
N PHE A 182 -11.86 -2.07 9.69
CA PHE A 182 -11.37 -2.54 11.00
C PHE A 182 -9.96 -3.15 10.89
N TYR A 183 -9.74 -4.06 9.95
CA TYR A 183 -8.41 -4.64 9.73
C TYR A 183 -7.40 -3.61 9.21
N LEU A 184 -7.85 -2.71 8.33
CA LEU A 184 -7.00 -1.63 7.84
C LEU A 184 -6.55 -0.74 9.01
N ALA A 185 -7.48 -0.36 9.89
CA ALA A 185 -7.21 0.45 11.08
C ALA A 185 -6.23 -0.24 12.04
N ALA A 186 -6.35 -1.56 12.23
CA ALA A 186 -5.42 -2.30 13.08
C ALA A 186 -3.98 -2.18 12.59
N GLY A 187 -3.73 -2.34 11.29
CA GLY A 187 -2.39 -2.17 10.72
C GLY A 187 -1.91 -0.73 10.79
N ILE A 188 -2.75 0.26 10.45
CA ILE A 188 -2.40 1.69 10.54
C ILE A 188 -2.08 2.06 11.99
N THR A 189 -2.84 1.59 12.96
CA THR A 189 -2.59 1.82 14.38
C THR A 189 -1.23 1.26 14.81
N ASN A 190 -0.86 0.07 14.34
CA ASN A 190 0.45 -0.51 14.59
C ASN A 190 1.58 0.37 14.00
N VAL A 191 1.39 0.90 12.79
CA VAL A 191 2.34 1.85 12.16
C VAL A 191 2.45 3.13 12.98
N VAL A 192 1.32 3.70 13.42
CA VAL A 192 1.30 4.90 14.28
C VAL A 192 2.02 4.62 15.60
N ASN A 193 1.72 3.49 16.27
CA ASN A 193 2.34 3.16 17.55
C ASN A 193 3.84 2.85 17.45
N ALA A 194 4.30 2.32 16.31
CA ALA A 194 5.71 1.95 16.10
C ALA A 194 6.59 3.12 15.64
N LEU A 195 6.08 3.96 14.73
CA LEU A 195 6.87 4.99 14.05
C LEU A 195 6.44 6.42 14.39
N GLN A 196 5.17 6.62 14.73
CA GLN A 196 4.56 7.93 14.98
C GLN A 196 4.94 8.98 13.92
N PRO A 197 4.71 8.68 12.62
CA PRO A 197 5.09 9.59 11.56
C PRO A 197 4.22 10.85 11.59
N ASP A 198 4.71 11.95 11.00
CA ASP A 198 3.90 13.16 10.81
C ASP A 198 2.65 12.84 9.98
N MET A 199 2.82 11.96 8.98
CA MET A 199 1.76 11.69 8.02
C MET A 199 1.79 10.24 7.50
N ILE A 200 0.60 9.66 7.36
CA ILE A 200 0.36 8.40 6.62
C ILE A 200 -0.52 8.72 5.43
N CYS A 201 -0.07 8.35 4.24
CA CYS A 201 -0.78 8.54 2.99
C CYS A 201 -1.36 7.20 2.51
N ILE A 202 -2.64 7.18 2.14
CA ILE A 202 -3.33 5.99 1.64
C ILE A 202 -3.55 6.15 0.14
N GLY A 203 -2.89 5.29 -0.65
CA GLY A 203 -2.99 5.23 -2.11
C GLY A 203 -3.52 3.89 -2.61
N GLY A 204 -3.35 3.66 -3.92
CA GLY A 204 -3.83 2.46 -4.60
C GLY A 204 -5.32 2.47 -4.94
N GLY A 205 -5.80 1.39 -5.55
CA GLY A 205 -7.16 1.33 -6.08
C GLY A 205 -8.26 1.56 -5.03
N ILE A 206 -8.09 1.03 -3.83
CA ILE A 206 -9.05 1.22 -2.74
C ILE A 206 -8.92 2.63 -2.13
N GLY A 207 -7.75 3.26 -2.19
CA GLY A 207 -7.56 4.64 -1.76
C GLY A 207 -8.47 5.66 -2.49
N HIS A 208 -8.93 5.33 -3.70
CA HIS A 208 -9.89 6.14 -4.45
C HIS A 208 -11.27 6.25 -3.80
N GLU A 209 -11.60 5.44 -2.80
CA GLU A 209 -12.83 5.57 -2.01
C GLU A 209 -12.83 6.83 -1.12
N LYS A 210 -11.67 7.47 -0.97
CA LYS A 210 -11.46 8.76 -0.29
C LYS A 210 -12.14 8.80 1.08
N GLU A 211 -13.05 9.77 1.30
CA GLU A 211 -13.67 9.96 2.61
C GLU A 211 -14.58 8.80 3.05
N ASN A 212 -15.10 7.98 2.12
CA ASN A 212 -15.83 6.75 2.46
C ASN A 212 -14.92 5.75 3.20
N LEU A 213 -13.62 5.77 2.90
CA LEU A 213 -12.59 4.97 3.56
C LEU A 213 -11.96 5.75 4.74
N LEU A 214 -11.52 6.99 4.49
CA LEU A 214 -10.67 7.73 5.42
C LEU A 214 -11.40 8.20 6.67
N VAL A 215 -12.67 8.64 6.57
CA VAL A 215 -13.42 9.10 7.74
C VAL A 215 -13.59 8.01 8.79
N PRO A 216 -14.13 6.82 8.47
CA PRO A 216 -14.23 5.74 9.45
C PRO A 216 -12.85 5.21 9.89
N LEU A 217 -11.86 5.16 9.00
CA LEU A 217 -10.50 4.75 9.32
C LEU A 217 -9.87 5.67 10.39
N ARG A 218 -9.91 6.98 10.18
CA ARG A 218 -9.39 7.98 11.15
C ARG A 218 -10.03 7.80 12.52
N LYS A 219 -11.36 7.68 12.58
CA LYS A 219 -12.10 7.48 13.83
C LYS A 219 -11.66 6.21 14.58
N MET A 220 -11.39 5.11 13.86
CA MET A 220 -10.91 3.89 14.48
C MET A 220 -9.49 4.06 15.02
N VAL A 221 -8.57 4.62 14.21
CA VAL A 221 -7.19 4.84 14.62
C VAL A 221 -7.11 5.82 15.80
N GLU A 222 -7.90 6.89 15.81
CA GLU A 222 -8.00 7.85 16.93
C GLU A 222 -8.34 7.18 18.25
N ARG A 223 -9.19 6.18 18.22
CA ARG A 223 -9.60 5.44 19.42
C ARG A 223 -8.59 4.39 19.86
N GLU A 224 -7.88 3.78 18.92
CA GLU A 224 -7.06 2.58 19.16
C GLU A 224 -5.57 2.90 19.35
N ARG A 225 -5.08 4.08 18.93
CA ARG A 225 -3.67 4.48 19.11
C ARG A 225 -3.33 4.68 20.57
N TYR A 226 -2.11 4.32 20.98
CA TYR A 226 -1.63 4.48 22.35
C TYR A 226 -1.60 5.95 22.79
N SER A 227 -1.18 6.86 21.92
CA SER A 227 -0.98 8.29 22.20
C SER A 227 -2.25 9.14 22.10
N ILE A 228 -3.40 8.63 22.56
CA ILE A 228 -4.71 9.32 22.43
C ILE A 228 -4.76 10.73 23.03
N HIS A 229 -3.94 11.01 24.04
CA HIS A 229 -3.91 12.32 24.73
C HIS A 229 -2.87 13.30 24.17
N ALA A 230 -2.06 12.90 23.20
CA ALA A 230 -1.07 13.78 22.61
C ALA A 230 -1.74 14.88 21.77
N LYS A 231 -1.23 16.13 21.89
CA LYS A 231 -1.76 17.28 21.14
C LYS A 231 -1.46 17.21 19.65
N VAL A 232 -0.29 16.67 19.29
CA VAL A 232 0.11 16.45 17.90
C VAL A 232 -0.10 14.98 17.57
N GLN A 233 -0.70 14.73 16.42
CA GLN A 233 -1.08 13.37 16.02
C GLN A 233 -0.72 13.16 14.55
N THR A 234 -0.39 11.91 14.21
CA THR A 234 -0.21 11.48 12.83
C THR A 234 -1.44 11.83 11.98
N GLN A 235 -1.22 12.50 10.88
CA GLN A 235 -2.28 12.77 9.89
C GLN A 235 -2.45 11.56 8.97
N ILE A 236 -3.70 11.17 8.68
CA ILE A 236 -4.02 10.11 7.72
C ILE A 236 -4.77 10.75 6.55
N ILE A 237 -4.18 10.71 5.36
CA ILE A 237 -4.67 11.42 4.19
C ILE A 237 -4.70 10.51 2.95
N SER A 238 -5.32 10.99 1.87
CA SER A 238 -5.29 10.34 0.55
C SER A 238 -4.02 10.69 -0.21
N ALA A 239 -3.53 9.76 -1.02
CA ALA A 239 -2.48 10.02 -1.99
C ALA A 239 -2.93 11.05 -3.04
N GLU A 240 -1.99 11.87 -3.53
CA GLU A 240 -2.25 12.93 -4.52
C GLU A 240 -1.76 12.57 -5.90
N LEU A 241 -0.63 11.90 -6.03
CA LEU A 241 0.02 11.64 -7.32
C LEU A 241 -0.55 10.42 -8.05
N GLY A 242 -1.30 9.57 -7.36
CA GLY A 242 -1.90 8.38 -7.97
C GLY A 242 -0.84 7.48 -8.63
N ASN A 243 -1.07 7.12 -9.91
CA ASN A 243 -0.17 6.25 -10.66
C ASN A 243 1.19 6.90 -11.00
N ASP A 244 1.30 8.22 -10.93
CA ASP A 244 2.54 8.93 -11.23
C ASP A 244 3.53 8.92 -10.05
N ALA A 245 3.07 8.56 -8.85
CA ALA A 245 3.89 8.56 -7.64
C ALA A 245 5.18 7.74 -7.80
N GLY A 246 5.06 6.50 -8.33
CA GLY A 246 6.21 5.62 -8.57
C GLY A 246 7.19 6.18 -9.59
N LEU A 247 6.69 6.77 -10.68
CA LEU A 247 7.51 7.38 -11.72
C LEU A 247 8.27 8.61 -11.20
N ILE A 248 7.56 9.49 -10.49
CA ILE A 248 8.14 10.71 -9.90
C ILE A 248 9.17 10.32 -8.85
N GLY A 249 8.86 9.37 -7.98
CA GLY A 249 9.79 8.90 -6.96
C GLY A 249 11.02 8.22 -7.55
N ALA A 250 10.87 7.41 -8.57
CA ALA A 250 12.01 6.83 -9.29
C ALA A 250 12.93 7.92 -9.88
N ALA A 251 12.35 8.96 -10.47
CA ALA A 251 13.14 10.11 -10.99
C ALA A 251 13.85 10.92 -9.88
N LEU A 252 13.46 10.74 -8.62
CA LEU A 252 14.03 11.42 -7.45
C LEU A 252 15.01 10.54 -6.66
N LEU A 253 15.25 9.29 -7.09
CA LEU A 253 16.26 8.44 -6.46
C LEU A 253 17.64 9.13 -6.52
N ASP A 254 18.32 9.15 -5.39
CA ASP A 254 19.64 9.79 -5.21
C ASP A 254 19.71 11.32 -5.41
N ARG A 255 18.64 12.02 -5.09
CA ARG A 255 18.64 13.50 -5.06
C ARG A 255 18.39 14.04 -3.66
#